data_7a653fb61b24ebf537184e95957213d3
#
_entry.id   7a653fb61b24ebf537184e95957213d3
#
_cell.length_a   1.000
_cell.length_b   1.000
_cell.length_c   1.000
_cell.angle_alpha   90.00
_cell.angle_beta   90.00
_cell.angle_gamma   90.00
#
_symmetry.space_group_name_H-M   'P 1'
#
loop_
_entity.id
_entity.type
_entity.pdbx_description
1 polymer ?
#
loop_
_entity_poly.entity_id
_entity_poly.type
_entity_poly.pdbx_seq_one_letter_code
_entity_poly.pdbx_strand_id
1 'polypeptide(L)'
;FHFKTTITGIYPSQYSESVYRQKLTDDLDLHRPIIYRGCSNDGCHAWNIDGYEDNEFHCNWGWGGYNNGYFPLSTLGGFSYSQGALTKIEPQDLSVPHLVINSVELSDQNGGDGDGVINPGEDIEIVLELENFIPWADGEDLEVQMESTDNSISLNFDTFYIDNIDAGETFINNSSPFSISVSDDIELGMYSLNIYIVGNEYFEDYSIDFKVSINQSSFPYLNNHTIESSPASID
;
A
#
# COMPACT_ATOMS: atom_id res chain seq x y z
N PHE A 1 -11.75 12.25 2.21
CA PHE A 1 -11.96 11.92 3.64
C PHE A 1 -10.83 10.98 4.05
N HIS A 2 -10.04 11.39 5.06
CA HIS A 2 -8.89 10.63 5.55
C HIS A 2 -9.32 9.79 6.75
N PHE A 3 -9.74 8.56 6.48
CA PHE A 3 -10.08 7.57 7.48
C PHE A 3 -9.15 6.36 7.36
N LYS A 4 -8.89 5.70 8.49
CA LYS A 4 -8.14 4.45 8.50
C LYS A 4 -8.82 3.38 7.63
N THR A 5 -8.02 2.53 7.00
CA THR A 5 -8.51 1.42 6.16
C THR A 5 -9.17 0.27 6.95
N THR A 6 -9.20 0.40 8.29
CA THR A 6 -9.83 -0.56 9.21
C THR A 6 -11.35 -0.55 9.22
N ILE A 7 -12.00 0.42 8.54
CA ILE A 7 -13.47 0.48 8.44
C ILE A 7 -14.03 -0.87 7.99
N THR A 8 -14.97 -1.39 8.77
CA THR A 8 -15.51 -2.74 8.55
C THR A 8 -17.03 -2.71 8.50
N GLY A 9 -17.59 -3.32 7.46
CA GLY A 9 -19.02 -3.57 7.36
C GLY A 9 -19.42 -4.83 8.13
N ILE A 10 -20.38 -4.72 9.02
CA ILE A 10 -20.94 -5.86 9.78
C ILE A 10 -22.45 -5.94 9.63
N TYR A 11 -22.99 -7.16 9.67
CA TYR A 11 -24.42 -7.42 9.51
C TYR A 11 -24.94 -8.29 10.66
N PRO A 12 -26.18 -8.05 11.17
CA PRO A 12 -26.75 -8.87 12.24
C PRO A 12 -26.78 -10.37 11.94
N SER A 13 -26.95 -10.75 10.67
CA SER A 13 -26.97 -12.16 10.23
C SER A 13 -25.66 -12.91 10.41
N GLN A 14 -24.55 -12.19 10.64
CA GLN A 14 -23.22 -12.80 10.82
C GLN A 14 -22.93 -13.22 12.26
N TYR A 15 -23.75 -12.76 13.22
CA TYR A 15 -23.46 -12.88 14.66
C TYR A 15 -24.73 -13.23 15.46
N SER A 16 -24.56 -13.70 16.69
CA SER A 16 -25.65 -13.68 17.66
C SER A 16 -25.99 -12.22 18.04
N GLU A 17 -27.19 -11.96 18.49
CA GLU A 17 -27.63 -10.61 18.90
C GLU A 17 -26.70 -9.99 19.94
N SER A 18 -26.26 -10.78 20.93
CA SER A 18 -25.36 -10.31 21.98
C SER A 18 -23.98 -9.94 21.44
N VAL A 19 -23.42 -10.75 20.52
CA VAL A 19 -22.12 -10.47 19.90
C VAL A 19 -22.21 -9.26 18.96
N TYR A 20 -23.29 -9.15 18.19
CA TYR A 20 -23.48 -8.00 17.30
C TYR A 20 -23.60 -6.70 18.11
N ARG A 21 -24.40 -6.71 19.19
CA ARG A 21 -24.51 -5.60 20.12
C ARG A 21 -23.13 -5.22 20.69
N GLN A 22 -22.37 -6.20 21.21
CA GLN A 22 -21.04 -5.95 21.78
C GLN A 22 -20.11 -5.25 20.79
N LYS A 23 -20.12 -5.66 19.51
CA LYS A 23 -19.31 -4.99 18.47
C LYS A 23 -19.69 -3.53 18.26
N LEU A 24 -20.95 -3.18 18.41
CA LEU A 24 -21.40 -1.80 18.31
C LEU A 24 -21.00 -0.99 19.56
N THR A 25 -21.18 -1.56 20.76
CA THR A 25 -20.82 -0.87 22.01
C THR A 25 -19.30 -0.72 22.14
N ASP A 26 -18.49 -1.71 21.74
CA ASP A 26 -17.03 -1.62 21.74
C ASP A 26 -16.54 -0.41 20.88
N ASP A 27 -17.19 -0.13 19.77
CA ASP A 27 -16.85 1.04 18.93
C ASP A 27 -17.26 2.35 19.62
N LEU A 28 -18.45 2.40 20.19
CA LEU A 28 -18.95 3.60 20.89
C LEU A 28 -18.13 3.91 22.14
N ASP A 29 -17.67 2.89 22.88
CA ASP A 29 -16.78 3.05 24.04
C ASP A 29 -15.40 3.61 23.64
N LEU A 30 -14.98 3.39 22.40
CA LEU A 30 -13.78 3.98 21.81
C LEU A 30 -14.07 5.36 21.15
N HIS A 31 -15.24 5.96 21.42
CA HIS A 31 -15.67 7.23 20.84
C HIS A 31 -15.74 7.25 19.31
N ARG A 32 -15.97 6.08 18.69
CA ARG A 32 -16.13 5.96 17.24
C ARG A 32 -17.62 5.91 16.87
N PRO A 33 -18.13 6.87 16.09
CA PRO A 33 -19.50 6.84 15.63
C PRO A 33 -19.70 5.68 14.62
N ILE A 34 -20.91 5.17 14.56
CA ILE A 34 -21.30 4.09 13.67
C ILE A 34 -22.22 4.64 12.59
N ILE A 35 -21.93 4.38 11.32
CA ILE A 35 -22.90 4.60 10.25
C ILE A 35 -23.75 3.33 10.14
N TYR A 36 -25.02 3.46 10.49
CA TYR A 36 -25.97 2.36 10.47
C TYR A 36 -26.96 2.50 9.31
N ARG A 37 -27.45 1.39 8.80
CA ARG A 37 -28.53 1.36 7.81
C ARG A 37 -29.57 0.32 8.15
N GLY A 38 -30.78 0.56 7.69
CA GLY A 38 -31.88 -0.40 7.75
C GLY A 38 -32.98 -0.05 6.78
N CYS A 39 -33.92 -0.97 6.61
CA CYS A 39 -35.10 -0.78 5.77
C CYS A 39 -36.39 -0.97 6.54
N SER A 40 -37.44 -0.24 6.14
CA SER A 40 -38.83 -0.39 6.53
C SER A 40 -39.66 -0.72 5.28
N ASN A 41 -41.00 -0.83 5.44
CA ASN A 41 -41.87 -1.01 4.28
C ASN A 41 -41.91 0.21 3.35
N ASP A 42 -41.53 1.38 3.85
CA ASP A 42 -41.58 2.65 3.12
C ASP A 42 -40.26 3.00 2.43
N GLY A 43 -39.18 2.23 2.72
CA GLY A 43 -37.87 2.45 2.14
C GLY A 43 -36.71 2.16 3.08
N CYS A 44 -35.51 2.42 2.61
CA CYS A 44 -34.27 2.25 3.37
C CYS A 44 -33.68 3.59 3.75
N HIS A 45 -32.98 3.64 4.90
CA HIS A 45 -32.34 4.83 5.42
C HIS A 45 -30.97 4.48 6.00
N ALA A 46 -30.09 5.46 6.04
CA ALA A 46 -28.82 5.40 6.77
C ALA A 46 -28.75 6.56 7.75
N TRP A 47 -28.23 6.29 8.95
CA TRP A 47 -28.13 7.26 10.04
C TRP A 47 -26.89 7.00 10.89
N ASN A 48 -26.59 7.88 11.83
CA ASN A 48 -25.52 7.67 12.78
C ASN A 48 -26.06 7.08 14.08
N ILE A 49 -25.32 6.12 14.63
CA ILE A 49 -25.42 5.71 16.03
C ILE A 49 -24.21 6.32 16.74
N ASP A 50 -24.45 7.18 17.73
CA ASP A 50 -23.43 7.96 18.42
C ASP A 50 -23.39 7.76 19.94
N GLY A 51 -24.22 6.82 20.45
CA GLY A 51 -24.28 6.48 21.87
C GLY A 51 -25.17 5.29 22.15
N TYR A 52 -25.17 4.84 23.39
CA TYR A 52 -26.10 3.83 23.90
C TYR A 52 -26.37 4.04 25.39
N GLU A 53 -27.52 3.58 25.80
CA GLU A 53 -27.92 3.51 27.22
C GLU A 53 -28.69 2.21 27.44
N ASP A 54 -28.32 1.44 28.45
CA ASP A 54 -28.89 0.12 28.73
C ASP A 54 -28.90 -0.80 27.48
N ASN A 55 -30.11 -1.07 26.96
CA ASN A 55 -30.31 -1.92 25.79
C ASN A 55 -30.69 -1.15 24.52
N GLU A 56 -30.59 0.17 24.52
CA GLU A 56 -30.98 1.05 23.42
C GLU A 56 -29.79 1.80 22.86
N PHE A 57 -29.83 2.10 21.58
CA PHE A 57 -28.82 2.89 20.87
C PHE A 57 -29.39 4.27 20.55
N HIS A 58 -28.58 5.31 20.78
CA HIS A 58 -28.90 6.66 20.37
C HIS A 58 -28.72 6.80 18.86
N CYS A 59 -29.82 7.14 18.19
CA CYS A 59 -29.85 7.31 16.73
C CYS A 59 -29.99 8.79 16.39
N ASN A 60 -29.06 9.26 15.57
CA ASN A 60 -29.12 10.55 14.89
C ASN A 60 -29.55 10.32 13.43
N TRP A 61 -30.80 10.56 13.14
CA TRP A 61 -31.42 10.26 11.84
C TRP A 61 -30.99 11.19 10.72
N GLY A 62 -30.28 12.28 11.00
CA GLY A 62 -29.90 13.27 9.99
C GLY A 62 -31.04 14.20 9.57
N TRP A 63 -32.16 14.25 10.33
CA TRP A 63 -33.34 15.05 10.04
C TRP A 63 -33.39 16.35 10.87
N GLY A 64 -32.22 17.02 11.03
CA GLY A 64 -32.14 18.25 11.81
C GLY A 64 -32.47 18.09 13.29
N GLY A 65 -32.23 16.91 13.84
CA GLY A 65 -32.55 16.56 15.24
C GLY A 65 -33.96 16.00 15.45
N TYR A 66 -34.82 16.01 14.43
CA TYR A 66 -36.16 15.47 14.54
C TYR A 66 -36.15 13.96 14.77
N ASN A 67 -36.85 13.46 15.77
CA ASN A 67 -36.93 12.08 16.22
C ASN A 67 -35.61 11.44 16.66
N ASN A 68 -34.52 12.20 16.87
CA ASN A 68 -33.33 11.64 17.50
C ASN A 68 -33.70 11.11 18.90
N GLY A 69 -33.07 10.02 19.31
CA GLY A 69 -33.31 9.38 20.61
C GLY A 69 -32.81 7.95 20.67
N TYR A 70 -33.20 7.26 21.75
CA TYR A 70 -32.78 5.89 22.02
C TYR A 70 -33.81 4.89 21.50
N PHE A 71 -33.30 3.84 20.83
CA PHE A 71 -34.11 2.80 20.20
C PHE A 71 -33.53 1.42 20.42
N PRO A 72 -34.34 0.39 20.70
CA PRO A 72 -33.84 -0.98 20.76
C PRO A 72 -33.37 -1.45 19.39
N LEU A 73 -32.28 -2.24 19.38
CA LEU A 73 -31.61 -2.74 18.16
C LEU A 73 -32.58 -3.50 17.24
N SER A 74 -33.56 -4.19 17.80
CA SER A 74 -34.52 -4.99 17.04
C SER A 74 -35.50 -4.16 16.20
N THR A 75 -35.74 -2.90 16.56
CA THR A 75 -36.74 -2.05 15.90
C THR A 75 -36.16 -0.80 15.24
N LEU A 76 -35.10 -0.21 15.83
CA LEU A 76 -34.40 0.98 15.34
C LEU A 76 -35.31 1.95 14.58
N GLY A 77 -36.34 2.49 15.28
CA GLY A 77 -37.26 3.46 14.70
C GLY A 77 -38.14 2.93 13.54
N GLY A 78 -38.28 1.61 13.39
CA GLY A 78 -39.07 0.97 12.33
C GLY A 78 -38.23 0.42 11.16
N PHE A 79 -36.91 0.67 11.10
CA PHE A 79 -36.01 0.15 10.09
C PHE A 79 -35.46 -1.23 10.51
N SER A 80 -36.35 -2.23 10.58
CA SER A 80 -36.09 -3.51 11.23
C SER A 80 -35.50 -4.62 10.34
N TYR A 81 -35.34 -4.38 9.04
CA TYR A 81 -34.75 -5.36 8.12
C TYR A 81 -33.67 -4.80 7.22
N SER A 82 -32.88 -5.67 6.58
CA SER A 82 -31.68 -5.31 5.81
C SER A 82 -30.72 -4.41 6.57
N GLN A 83 -30.60 -4.65 7.87
CA GLN A 83 -29.74 -3.89 8.76
C GLN A 83 -28.28 -4.18 8.52
N GLY A 84 -27.43 -3.19 8.74
CA GLY A 84 -25.98 -3.29 8.68
C GLY A 84 -25.31 -2.05 9.25
N ALA A 85 -24.08 -2.19 9.67
CA ALA A 85 -23.28 -1.13 10.27
C ALA A 85 -21.91 -1.04 9.60
N LEU A 86 -21.40 0.19 9.43
CA LEU A 86 -19.99 0.46 9.26
C LEU A 86 -19.42 0.83 10.62
N THR A 87 -18.44 0.07 11.06
CA THR A 87 -17.74 0.18 12.34
C THR A 87 -16.27 0.50 12.11
N LYS A 88 -15.56 0.82 13.20
CA LYS A 88 -14.14 1.23 13.15
C LYS A 88 -13.90 2.46 12.28
N ILE A 89 -14.86 3.39 12.29
CA ILE A 89 -14.74 4.69 11.63
C ILE A 89 -13.86 5.58 12.50
N GLU A 90 -12.65 5.76 12.07
CA GLU A 90 -11.60 6.41 12.83
C GLU A 90 -10.80 7.31 11.89
N PRO A 91 -10.57 8.59 12.23
CA PRO A 91 -9.71 9.43 11.42
C PRO A 91 -8.32 8.84 11.31
N GLN A 92 -7.67 9.07 10.19
CA GLN A 92 -6.25 8.80 10.04
C GLN A 92 -5.47 9.76 10.94
N ASP A 93 -4.36 9.31 11.47
CA ASP A 93 -3.47 10.19 12.23
C ASP A 93 -2.75 11.10 11.24
N LEU A 94 -3.07 12.39 11.29
CA LEU A 94 -2.48 13.41 10.43
C LEU A 94 -1.30 14.12 11.10
N SER A 95 -0.92 13.73 12.33
CA SER A 95 0.23 14.29 13.05
C SER A 95 1.56 13.65 12.65
N VAL A 96 1.53 12.65 11.78
CA VAL A 96 2.69 11.99 11.17
C VAL A 96 2.69 12.26 9.67
N PRO A 97 3.84 12.18 8.97
CA PRO A 97 3.90 12.30 7.52
C PRO A 97 3.18 11.13 6.84
N HIS A 98 2.92 11.26 5.55
CA HIS A 98 2.45 10.16 4.69
C HIS A 98 3.20 10.20 3.37
N LEU A 99 4.29 9.44 3.32
CA LEU A 99 5.14 9.38 2.15
C LEU A 99 4.66 8.28 1.20
N VAL A 100 4.67 8.57 -0.08
CA VAL A 100 4.33 7.63 -1.14
C VAL A 100 5.43 7.64 -2.19
N ILE A 101 5.80 6.47 -2.70
CA ILE A 101 6.71 6.36 -3.85
C ILE A 101 5.90 6.64 -5.12
N ASN A 102 6.15 7.79 -5.76
CA ASN A 102 5.50 8.19 -7.01
C ASN A 102 6.13 7.51 -8.22
N SER A 103 7.45 7.39 -8.21
CA SER A 103 8.18 6.73 -9.29
C SER A 103 9.45 6.05 -8.79
N VAL A 104 9.86 5.04 -9.55
CA VAL A 104 11.11 4.30 -9.38
C VAL A 104 11.82 4.25 -10.73
N GLU A 105 13.05 4.70 -10.77
CA GLU A 105 13.92 4.59 -11.93
C GLU A 105 15.07 3.64 -11.60
N LEU A 106 15.29 2.62 -12.44
CA LEU A 106 16.42 1.69 -12.38
C LEU A 106 17.32 1.98 -13.56
N SER A 107 18.62 2.11 -13.30
CA SER A 107 19.62 2.46 -14.31
C SER A 107 20.85 1.57 -14.21
N ASP A 108 21.20 0.97 -15.33
CA ASP A 108 22.42 0.18 -15.57
C ASP A 108 23.55 1.01 -16.21
N GLN A 109 23.36 2.34 -16.37
CA GLN A 109 24.27 3.24 -17.09
C GLN A 109 25.70 3.27 -16.53
N ASN A 110 25.86 3.12 -15.22
CA ASN A 110 27.14 3.25 -14.54
C ASN A 110 27.75 1.88 -14.17
N GLY A 111 27.01 0.79 -14.26
CA GLY A 111 27.43 -0.53 -13.81
C GLY A 111 27.03 -1.69 -14.72
N GLY A 112 26.41 -1.38 -15.85
CA GLY A 112 25.97 -2.35 -16.86
C GLY A 112 26.34 -1.91 -18.28
N ASP A 113 25.63 -2.41 -19.29
CA ASP A 113 25.89 -2.07 -20.70
C ASP A 113 25.07 -0.83 -21.15
N GLY A 114 24.22 -0.28 -20.28
CA GLY A 114 23.48 0.97 -20.47
C GLY A 114 22.29 0.84 -21.42
N ASP A 115 21.78 -0.36 -21.63
CA ASP A 115 20.69 -0.62 -22.56
C ASP A 115 19.29 -0.55 -21.90
N GLY A 116 19.24 -0.38 -20.57
CA GLY A 116 18.02 -0.29 -19.76
C GLY A 116 17.38 -1.64 -19.46
N VAL A 117 18.08 -2.74 -19.71
CA VAL A 117 17.67 -4.10 -19.36
C VAL A 117 18.60 -4.62 -18.29
N ILE A 118 18.08 -4.99 -17.14
CA ILE A 118 18.89 -5.52 -16.05
C ILE A 118 19.33 -6.95 -16.39
N ASN A 119 20.65 -7.14 -16.57
CA ASN A 119 21.27 -8.40 -16.90
C ASN A 119 22.00 -9.01 -15.70
N PRO A 120 22.22 -10.34 -15.67
CA PRO A 120 23.14 -10.94 -14.71
C PRO A 120 24.53 -10.30 -14.75
N GLY A 121 25.11 -10.01 -13.59
CA GLY A 121 26.45 -9.44 -13.45
C GLY A 121 26.51 -7.91 -13.46
N GLU A 122 25.37 -7.21 -13.53
CA GLU A 122 25.34 -5.75 -13.57
C GLU A 122 25.16 -5.11 -12.20
N ASP A 123 25.68 -3.88 -12.08
CA ASP A 123 25.38 -2.97 -10.98
C ASP A 123 24.28 -1.99 -11.42
N ILE A 124 23.27 -1.80 -10.57
CA ILE A 124 22.09 -1.01 -10.86
C ILE A 124 21.95 0.11 -9.83
N GLU A 125 21.78 1.34 -10.34
CA GLU A 125 21.35 2.47 -9.51
C GLU A 125 19.83 2.56 -9.49
N ILE A 126 19.26 2.88 -8.30
CA ILE A 126 17.82 2.99 -8.10
C ILE A 126 17.50 4.36 -7.51
N VAL A 127 16.74 5.13 -8.26
CA VAL A 127 16.26 6.46 -7.85
C VAL A 127 14.78 6.37 -7.54
N LEU A 128 14.41 6.89 -6.37
CA LEU A 128 13.03 7.01 -5.91
C LEU A 128 12.59 8.47 -5.96
N GLU A 129 11.36 8.69 -6.37
CA GLU A 129 10.64 9.93 -6.14
C GLU A 129 9.60 9.68 -5.06
N LEU A 130 9.74 10.37 -3.92
CA LEU A 130 8.86 10.31 -2.76
C LEU A 130 8.04 11.60 -2.67
N GLU A 131 6.76 11.52 -2.38
CA GLU A 131 5.89 12.66 -2.09
C GLU A 131 5.30 12.53 -0.69
N ASN A 132 5.38 13.61 0.10
CA ASN A 132 4.65 13.71 1.36
C ASN A 132 3.28 14.34 1.10
N PHE A 133 2.22 13.57 1.25
CA PHE A 133 0.87 14.00 0.91
C PHE A 133 0.30 15.01 1.91
N ILE A 134 -0.42 16.03 1.41
CA ILE A 134 -1.30 16.85 2.26
C ILE A 134 -2.60 16.09 2.57
N PRO A 135 -3.20 16.23 3.75
CA PRO A 135 -2.90 17.20 4.82
C PRO A 135 -2.10 16.60 5.99
N TRP A 136 -1.23 15.61 5.76
CA TRP A 136 -0.40 15.04 6.82
C TRP A 136 0.67 16.01 7.30
N ALA A 137 1.36 15.67 8.39
CA ALA A 137 2.45 16.48 8.92
C ALA A 137 3.69 16.45 8.00
N ASP A 138 4.60 17.37 8.24
CA ASP A 138 5.93 17.34 7.62
C ASP A 138 6.70 16.10 8.08
N GLY A 139 7.54 15.56 7.21
CA GLY A 139 8.45 14.46 7.54
C GLY A 139 9.80 15.02 7.98
N GLU A 140 10.25 14.66 9.18
CA GLU A 140 11.52 15.09 9.74
C GLU A 140 12.37 13.89 10.13
N ASP A 141 13.70 14.00 9.95
CA ASP A 141 14.69 12.99 10.34
C ASP A 141 14.33 11.56 9.88
N LEU A 142 13.98 11.42 8.60
CA LEU A 142 13.57 10.15 8.02
C LEU A 142 14.80 9.37 7.53
N GLU A 143 14.81 8.08 7.83
CA GLU A 143 15.75 7.11 7.27
C GLU A 143 15.01 6.25 6.25
N VAL A 144 15.54 6.14 5.03
CA VAL A 144 15.00 5.31 3.95
C VAL A 144 15.98 4.19 3.69
N GLN A 145 15.55 2.95 3.94
CA GLN A 145 16.35 1.74 3.82
C GLN A 145 15.80 0.84 2.73
N MET A 146 16.70 0.14 2.03
CA MET A 146 16.38 -0.90 1.06
C MET A 146 16.89 -2.25 1.55
N GLU A 147 16.09 -3.30 1.38
CA GLU A 147 16.47 -4.68 1.68
C GLU A 147 16.17 -5.62 0.50
N SER A 148 17.02 -6.61 0.33
CA SER A 148 16.77 -7.77 -0.54
C SER A 148 16.69 -9.04 0.29
N THR A 149 15.72 -9.90 -0.02
CA THR A 149 15.61 -11.26 0.54
C THR A 149 16.30 -12.30 -0.34
N ASP A 150 16.74 -11.93 -1.54
CA ASP A 150 17.43 -12.81 -2.49
C ASP A 150 18.95 -12.65 -2.38
N ASN A 151 19.64 -13.76 -2.13
CA ASN A 151 21.11 -13.77 -1.96
C ASN A 151 21.89 -13.49 -3.27
N SER A 152 21.22 -13.54 -4.41
CA SER A 152 21.81 -13.21 -5.72
C SER A 152 21.80 -11.71 -6.00
N ILE A 153 21.26 -10.90 -5.07
CA ILE A 153 21.23 -9.44 -5.12
C ILE A 153 21.98 -8.89 -3.91
N SER A 154 23.11 -8.26 -4.15
CA SER A 154 23.90 -7.61 -3.10
C SER A 154 23.61 -6.11 -3.06
N LEU A 155 23.44 -5.58 -1.87
CA LEU A 155 23.22 -4.14 -1.65
C LEU A 155 24.58 -3.45 -1.49
N ASN A 156 24.88 -2.45 -2.33
CA ASN A 156 26.12 -1.67 -2.28
C ASN A 156 25.91 -0.35 -1.54
N PHE A 157 24.75 0.27 -1.75
CA PHE A 157 24.26 1.44 -1.03
C PHE A 157 22.77 1.28 -0.81
N ASP A 158 22.40 1.13 0.44
CA ASP A 158 21.07 0.67 0.86
C ASP A 158 20.31 1.67 1.76
N THR A 159 20.90 2.82 2.08
CA THR A 159 20.32 3.76 3.05
C THR A 159 20.59 5.21 2.65
N PHE A 160 19.57 6.06 2.71
CA PHE A 160 19.73 7.51 2.67
C PHE A 160 18.82 8.18 3.70
N TYR A 161 19.04 9.48 3.94
CA TYR A 161 18.32 10.26 4.95
C TYR A 161 17.64 11.46 4.31
N ILE A 162 16.48 11.82 4.86
CA ILE A 162 15.71 13.02 4.50
C ILE A 162 15.59 13.85 5.78
N ASP A 163 16.31 14.97 5.84
CA ASP A 163 16.27 15.86 7.00
C ASP A 163 14.89 16.48 7.19
N ASN A 164 14.25 16.92 6.10
CA ASN A 164 12.90 17.45 6.07
C ASN A 164 12.25 17.26 4.70
N ILE A 165 10.94 17.00 4.70
CA ILE A 165 10.07 17.01 3.53
C ILE A 165 8.70 17.56 3.95
N ASP A 166 8.39 18.78 3.55
CA ASP A 166 7.13 19.44 3.91
C ASP A 166 5.93 18.72 3.29
N ALA A 167 4.77 18.86 3.91
CA ALA A 167 3.51 18.31 3.35
C ALA A 167 3.20 18.90 1.96
N GLY A 168 3.04 18.03 0.98
CA GLY A 168 2.84 18.38 -0.43
C GLY A 168 4.13 18.54 -1.23
N GLU A 169 5.30 18.33 -0.62
CA GLU A 169 6.59 18.35 -1.32
C GLU A 169 7.02 16.98 -1.81
N THR A 170 7.97 16.99 -2.74
CA THR A 170 8.56 15.82 -3.37
C THR A 170 10.06 15.79 -3.07
N PHE A 171 10.58 14.61 -2.76
CA PHE A 171 12.02 14.34 -2.60
C PHE A 171 12.48 13.29 -3.61
N ILE A 172 13.66 13.53 -4.22
CA ILE A 172 14.29 12.59 -5.17
C ILE A 172 15.71 12.29 -4.70
N ASN A 173 16.06 11.00 -4.51
CA ASN A 173 17.36 10.59 -4.02
C ASN A 173 18.47 10.53 -5.10
N ASN A 174 18.35 11.29 -6.18
CA ASN A 174 19.29 11.30 -7.31
C ASN A 174 20.73 11.71 -6.95
N SER A 175 20.94 12.41 -5.83
CA SER A 175 22.28 12.72 -5.30
C SER A 175 22.89 11.57 -4.47
N SER A 176 22.08 10.59 -4.08
CA SER A 176 22.45 9.42 -3.27
C SER A 176 21.54 8.25 -3.67
N PRO A 177 21.63 7.77 -4.93
CA PRO A 177 20.80 6.66 -5.39
C PRO A 177 21.14 5.39 -4.61
N PHE A 178 20.16 4.53 -4.39
CA PHE A 178 20.45 3.16 -3.97
C PHE A 178 21.27 2.45 -5.05
N SER A 179 22.07 1.47 -4.65
CA SER A 179 22.85 0.69 -5.59
C SER A 179 22.87 -0.78 -5.19
N ILE A 180 22.64 -1.64 -6.18
CA ILE A 180 22.67 -3.09 -6.04
C ILE A 180 23.61 -3.71 -7.06
N SER A 181 24.16 -4.89 -6.75
CA SER A 181 24.83 -5.78 -7.71
C SER A 181 24.02 -7.04 -7.93
N VAL A 182 23.77 -7.37 -9.17
CA VAL A 182 23.09 -8.58 -9.60
C VAL A 182 24.14 -9.67 -9.89
N SER A 183 23.98 -10.86 -9.31
CA SER A 183 24.96 -11.95 -9.49
C SER A 183 25.01 -12.42 -10.96
N ASP A 184 26.20 -12.85 -11.41
CA ASP A 184 26.41 -13.44 -12.77
C ASP A 184 25.57 -14.71 -13.02
N ASP A 185 25.25 -15.43 -11.95
CA ASP A 185 24.57 -16.73 -12.00
C ASP A 185 23.10 -16.65 -11.53
N ILE A 186 22.54 -15.45 -11.39
CA ILE A 186 21.13 -15.24 -11.03
C ILE A 186 20.21 -15.88 -12.07
N GLU A 187 19.12 -16.50 -11.64
CA GLU A 187 18.09 -16.99 -12.55
C GLU A 187 17.34 -15.82 -13.21
N LEU A 188 16.96 -16.00 -14.50
CA LEU A 188 16.14 -14.97 -15.17
C LEU A 188 14.72 -14.97 -14.63
N GLY A 189 14.20 -13.81 -14.23
CA GLY A 189 12.88 -13.74 -13.62
C GLY A 189 12.53 -12.38 -13.02
N MET A 190 11.49 -12.39 -12.22
CA MET A 190 11.05 -11.24 -11.42
C MET A 190 11.67 -11.30 -10.03
N TYR A 191 12.12 -10.17 -9.54
CA TYR A 191 12.72 -9.99 -8.23
C TYR A 191 12.09 -8.79 -7.53
N SER A 192 12.09 -8.79 -6.19
CA SER A 192 11.53 -7.72 -5.38
C SER A 192 12.55 -7.18 -4.39
N LEU A 193 12.54 -5.88 -4.19
CA LEU A 193 13.27 -5.17 -3.14
C LEU A 193 12.25 -4.54 -2.19
N ASN A 194 12.53 -4.59 -0.90
CA ASN A 194 11.71 -3.92 0.11
C ASN A 194 12.33 -2.57 0.45
N ILE A 195 11.49 -1.55 0.54
CA ILE A 195 11.86 -0.21 0.97
C ILE A 195 11.16 0.08 2.28
N TYR A 196 11.88 0.52 3.27
CA TYR A 196 11.38 0.95 4.57
C TYR A 196 11.66 2.44 4.78
N ILE A 197 10.66 3.18 5.19
CA ILE A 197 10.78 4.58 5.58
C ILE A 197 10.49 4.68 7.06
N VAL A 198 11.48 5.09 7.83
CA VAL A 198 11.43 5.11 9.29
C VAL A 198 11.70 6.51 9.79
N GLY A 199 10.88 6.99 10.71
CA GLY A 199 11.05 8.25 11.42
C GLY A 199 10.63 8.12 12.88
N ASN A 200 10.56 9.23 13.61
CA ASN A 200 10.01 9.24 14.94
C ASN A 200 8.51 8.96 14.90
N GLU A 201 8.06 7.83 15.49
CA GLU A 201 6.66 7.38 15.48
C GLU A 201 6.06 7.15 14.07
N TYR A 202 6.91 7.04 13.04
CA TYR A 202 6.51 6.82 11.65
C TYR A 202 7.21 5.60 11.07
N PHE A 203 6.44 4.79 10.33
CA PHE A 203 6.93 3.63 9.59
C PHE A 203 6.02 3.37 8.39
N GLU A 204 6.63 3.25 7.20
CA GLU A 204 5.98 2.78 5.97
C GLU A 204 6.88 1.76 5.30
N ASP A 205 6.28 0.79 4.60
CA ASP A 205 6.98 -0.23 3.82
C ASP A 205 6.41 -0.35 2.40
N TYR A 206 7.30 -0.56 1.44
CA TYR A 206 6.99 -0.71 0.02
C TYR A 206 7.75 -1.89 -0.58
N SER A 207 7.24 -2.43 -1.67
CA SER A 207 7.94 -3.42 -2.48
C SER A 207 8.09 -2.90 -3.91
N ILE A 208 9.31 -3.03 -4.45
CA ILE A 208 9.65 -2.65 -5.80
C ILE A 208 9.97 -3.93 -6.57
N ASP A 209 9.23 -4.18 -7.65
CA ASP A 209 9.48 -5.34 -8.51
C ASP A 209 10.31 -4.93 -9.73
N PHE A 210 11.30 -5.75 -10.08
CA PHE A 210 12.06 -5.59 -11.31
C PHE A 210 12.35 -6.93 -11.98
N LYS A 211 12.74 -6.89 -13.25
CA LYS A 211 12.98 -8.08 -14.04
C LYS A 211 14.43 -8.20 -14.43
N VAL A 212 15.04 -9.34 -14.11
CA VAL A 212 16.33 -9.74 -14.66
C VAL A 212 16.11 -10.55 -15.94
N SER A 213 16.74 -10.13 -17.03
CA SER A 213 16.60 -10.78 -18.34
C SER A 213 17.89 -10.60 -19.16
N ILE A 214 17.99 -11.31 -20.25
CA ILE A 214 19.09 -11.15 -21.21
C ILE A 214 18.53 -10.45 -22.44
N ASN A 215 19.18 -9.36 -22.86
CA ASN A 215 18.84 -8.72 -24.11
C ASN A 215 19.23 -9.62 -25.29
N GLN A 216 18.27 -9.96 -26.14
CA GLN A 216 18.54 -10.81 -27.32
C GLN A 216 19.46 -10.13 -28.35
N SER A 217 19.67 -8.82 -28.26
CA SER A 217 20.56 -8.08 -29.16
C SER A 217 22.03 -8.24 -28.84
N SER A 218 22.39 -8.71 -27.64
CA SER A 218 23.81 -8.95 -27.25
C SER A 218 24.35 -10.31 -27.69
N PHE A 219 23.53 -11.20 -28.22
CA PHE A 219 24.07 -12.39 -28.89
C PHE A 219 24.66 -11.99 -30.25
N PRO A 220 25.96 -12.14 -30.50
CA PRO A 220 26.52 -11.96 -31.83
C PRO A 220 25.75 -12.92 -32.75
N TYR A 221 25.08 -12.38 -33.76
CA TYR A 221 24.51 -13.19 -34.83
C TYR A 221 25.60 -14.09 -35.36
N LEU A 222 25.51 -15.40 -35.16
CA LEU A 222 26.22 -16.37 -35.93
C LEU A 222 25.71 -16.23 -37.35
N ASN A 223 26.32 -15.30 -38.10
CA ASN A 223 26.14 -15.25 -39.54
C ASN A 223 26.47 -16.65 -40.08
N ASN A 224 25.47 -17.24 -40.74
CA ASN A 224 25.55 -18.52 -41.38
C ASN A 224 27.00 -18.84 -41.90
N HIS A 225 27.74 -19.69 -41.17
CA HIS A 225 28.81 -20.41 -41.76
C HIS A 225 28.19 -21.39 -42.73
N THR A 226 28.18 -21.04 -44.00
CA THR A 226 28.05 -22.01 -45.11
C THR A 226 29.17 -22.99 -44.94
N ILE A 227 28.83 -24.19 -44.46
CA ILE A 227 29.75 -25.35 -44.58
C ILE A 227 29.75 -25.69 -46.05
N GLU A 228 30.79 -25.22 -46.78
CA GLU A 228 31.09 -25.76 -48.12
C GLU A 228 31.57 -27.19 -47.91
N SER A 229 30.69 -28.15 -48.19
CA SER A 229 31.10 -29.54 -48.31
C SER A 229 31.93 -29.67 -49.59
N SER A 230 33.24 -29.84 -49.45
CA SER A 230 34.09 -30.30 -50.56
C SER A 230 33.61 -31.65 -51.03
N PRO A 231 33.37 -31.87 -52.36
CA PRO A 231 33.04 -33.17 -52.85
C PRO A 231 34.27 -34.07 -52.75
N ALA A 232 34.09 -35.21 -52.08
CA ALA A 232 35.11 -36.26 -52.08
C ALA A 232 35.25 -36.79 -53.49
N SER A 233 36.44 -36.66 -54.10
CA SER A 233 36.84 -37.39 -55.33
C SER A 233 37.01 -38.85 -54.99
N ILE A 234 36.21 -39.68 -55.65
CA ILE A 234 36.34 -41.14 -55.64
C ILE A 234 37.24 -41.48 -56.88
N ASP A 235 38.42 -42.03 -56.61
CA ASP A 235 39.17 -42.86 -57.56
C ASP A 235 38.96 -44.33 -57.23
#